data_4c36768d378751e5972162a592bd3591
#
_entry.id   4c36768d378751e5972162a592bd3591
#
_cell.length_a   1.000
_cell.length_b   1.000
_cell.length_c   1.000
_cell.angle_alpha   90.00
_cell.angle_beta   90.00
_cell.angle_gamma   90.00
#
_symmetry.space_group_name_H-M   'P 1'
#
loop_
_entity.id
_entity.type
_entity.pdbx_description
1 polymer ?
#
loop_
_entity_poly.entity_id
_entity_poly.type
_entity_poly.pdbx_seq_one_letter_code
_entity_poly.pdbx_strand_id
1 'polypeptide(L)'
;MRRTLWVPVVVSTLGTLVFQGQSAHAATTPAAALATRPATTPPAITPPAAARLTKPKPKSTVKPTTVVALTFDDGDRSHAMAARLLERYGLRGTFYVNSGDLGKKGKLTRAQLAAIAKAGHEIGGHTVNHERLTDLGPDEQAATICSDRRALLGMGYRVRTFAYPYGAVDASARQAARDCGYNAARTIGGIATKPCGGCVVAEPARPERVYEIRTPGSVHDDTSLAEMKRYVIRAEQNGGGLLPLAFHMVCAKGCGSYSVRTKVLDQFLGWLATRERRGTAVRTIADVTGGKVRPVPAESVTP
;
A
#
# COMPACT_ATOMS: atom_id res chain seq x y z
N MET A 1 48.48 38.19 8.77
CA MET A 1 47.79 38.92 7.69
C MET A 1 46.32 38.58 7.80
N ARG A 2 45.52 39.53 8.36
CA ARG A 2 44.07 39.41 8.55
C ARG A 2 43.39 40.02 7.33
N ARG A 3 42.55 39.25 6.61
CA ARG A 3 41.66 39.78 5.55
C ARG A 3 40.24 39.84 6.08
N THR A 4 39.77 41.06 6.25
CA THR A 4 38.40 41.45 6.61
C THR A 4 37.54 41.39 5.35
N LEU A 5 36.44 40.61 5.37
CA LEU A 5 35.45 40.61 4.29
C LEU A 5 34.27 41.50 4.70
N TRP A 6 33.99 42.48 3.88
CA TRP A 6 32.85 43.39 3.96
C TRP A 6 31.59 42.72 3.39
N VAL A 7 30.46 42.87 4.10
CA VAL A 7 29.12 42.49 3.64
C VAL A 7 28.33 43.77 3.38
N PRO A 8 27.74 43.97 2.18
CA PRO A 8 26.89 45.14 1.95
C PRO A 8 25.47 44.92 2.50
N VAL A 9 24.99 45.91 3.23
CA VAL A 9 23.60 46.04 3.71
C VAL A 9 22.76 46.58 2.55
N VAL A 10 21.72 45.89 2.14
CA VAL A 10 20.71 46.38 1.20
C VAL A 10 19.55 46.96 2.01
N VAL A 11 19.34 48.26 1.86
CA VAL A 11 18.21 49.01 2.41
C VAL A 11 17.06 48.92 1.41
N SER A 12 15.94 48.29 1.78
CA SER A 12 14.71 48.33 0.97
C SER A 12 13.82 49.48 1.42
N THR A 13 13.54 50.39 0.49
CA THR A 13 12.60 51.51 0.65
C THR A 13 11.14 51.02 0.51
N LEU A 14 10.31 51.31 1.51
CA LEU A 14 8.85 51.18 1.44
C LEU A 14 8.25 52.19 0.46
N GLY A 15 7.63 51.73 -0.59
CA GLY A 15 6.77 52.51 -1.48
C GLY A 15 5.32 52.52 -0.98
N THR A 16 4.83 53.70 -0.64
CA THR A 16 3.45 53.98 -0.24
C THR A 16 2.56 54.06 -1.50
N LEU A 17 1.61 53.17 -1.66
CA LEU A 17 0.57 53.23 -2.72
C LEU A 17 -0.62 54.01 -2.23
N VAL A 18 -0.87 55.17 -2.88
CA VAL A 18 -2.05 56.03 -2.69
C VAL A 18 -3.17 55.47 -3.53
N PHE A 19 -4.29 55.14 -2.89
CA PHE A 19 -5.57 54.78 -3.56
C PHE A 19 -6.31 56.03 -3.94
N GLN A 20 -6.48 56.29 -5.25
CA GLN A 20 -7.41 57.28 -5.79
C GLN A 20 -8.76 56.60 -6.05
N GLY A 21 -9.80 57.12 -5.38
CA GLY A 21 -11.17 56.71 -5.59
C GLY A 21 -11.71 57.26 -6.93
N GLN A 22 -12.33 56.38 -7.73
CA GLN A 22 -13.15 56.76 -8.87
C GLN A 22 -14.63 56.55 -8.55
N SER A 23 -15.37 57.63 -8.70
CA SER A 23 -16.83 57.69 -8.51
C SER A 23 -17.58 56.94 -9.61
N ALA A 24 -18.49 56.07 -9.22
CA ALA A 24 -19.39 55.34 -10.10
C ALA A 24 -20.56 56.26 -10.60
N HIS A 25 -20.64 56.45 -11.91
CA HIS A 25 -21.85 57.05 -12.56
C HIS A 25 -22.88 55.92 -12.77
N ALA A 26 -24.07 56.17 -12.26
CA ALA A 26 -25.22 55.32 -12.50
C ALA A 26 -25.77 55.55 -13.92
N ALA A 27 -25.74 54.53 -14.76
CA ALA A 27 -26.44 54.49 -16.05
C ALA A 27 -27.76 53.79 -15.92
N THR A 28 -28.83 54.51 -16.14
CA THR A 28 -30.21 54.00 -16.25
C THR A 28 -30.39 53.32 -17.59
N THR A 29 -30.75 52.04 -17.57
CA THR A 29 -31.14 51.27 -18.76
C THR A 29 -32.66 51.15 -18.86
N PRO A 30 -33.28 51.27 -20.04
CA PRO A 30 -34.75 51.15 -20.20
C PRO A 30 -35.16 49.67 -20.20
N ALA A 31 -36.35 49.44 -19.63
CA ALA A 31 -37.02 48.14 -19.56
C ALA A 31 -37.35 47.59 -20.96
N ALA A 32 -36.78 46.44 -21.31
CA ALA A 32 -37.14 45.67 -22.49
C ALA A 32 -38.22 44.62 -22.10
N ALA A 33 -39.26 44.55 -22.91
CA ALA A 33 -40.40 43.70 -22.73
C ALA A 33 -40.07 42.20 -22.69
N LEU A 34 -40.64 41.49 -21.71
CA LEU A 34 -40.54 40.05 -21.57
C LEU A 34 -41.36 39.34 -22.66
N ALA A 35 -40.67 38.77 -23.67
CA ALA A 35 -41.28 37.79 -24.56
C ALA A 35 -41.19 36.41 -23.90
N THR A 36 -42.34 35.82 -23.55
CA THR A 36 -42.48 34.47 -23.00
C THR A 36 -42.12 33.43 -24.05
N ARG A 37 -40.94 32.75 -23.88
CA ARG A 37 -40.62 31.53 -24.63
C ARG A 37 -41.31 30.32 -23.99
N PRO A 38 -41.86 29.40 -24.80
CA PRO A 38 -42.44 28.17 -24.26
C PRO A 38 -41.33 27.30 -23.64
N ALA A 39 -41.62 26.74 -22.46
CA ALA A 39 -40.72 25.85 -21.72
C ALA A 39 -40.55 24.55 -22.51
N THR A 40 -39.37 24.33 -23.08
CA THR A 40 -38.93 23.01 -23.57
C THR A 40 -38.53 22.16 -22.37
N THR A 41 -39.25 21.09 -22.11
CA THR A 41 -38.96 20.08 -21.11
C THR A 41 -37.57 19.47 -21.42
N PRO A 42 -36.58 19.42 -20.50
CA PRO A 42 -35.31 18.77 -20.74
C PRO A 42 -35.55 17.26 -20.89
N PRO A 43 -34.80 16.56 -21.75
CA PRO A 43 -34.87 15.11 -21.89
C PRO A 43 -34.53 14.43 -20.57
N ALA A 44 -35.36 13.43 -20.19
CA ALA A 44 -35.17 12.62 -19.01
C ALA A 44 -33.78 11.96 -19.05
N ILE A 45 -32.90 12.31 -18.09
CA ILE A 45 -31.62 11.64 -17.90
C ILE A 45 -31.94 10.26 -17.31
N THR A 46 -31.87 9.23 -18.15
CA THR A 46 -31.93 7.85 -17.70
C THR A 46 -30.71 7.58 -16.83
N PRO A 47 -30.87 7.20 -15.55
CA PRO A 47 -29.71 6.88 -14.72
C PRO A 47 -28.95 5.69 -15.32
N PRO A 48 -27.60 5.70 -15.28
CA PRO A 48 -26.82 4.56 -15.77
C PRO A 48 -27.24 3.30 -15.02
N ALA A 49 -27.45 2.22 -15.78
CA ALA A 49 -27.86 0.93 -15.24
C ALA A 49 -27.03 0.57 -14.01
N ALA A 50 -27.71 0.39 -12.87
CA ALA A 50 -27.08 -0.01 -11.62
C ALA A 50 -26.18 -1.21 -11.89
N ALA A 51 -24.88 -1.07 -11.57
CA ALA A 51 -23.92 -2.15 -11.67
C ALA A 51 -24.50 -3.36 -10.93
N ARG A 52 -24.81 -4.41 -11.67
CA ARG A 52 -25.31 -5.67 -11.11
C ARG A 52 -24.33 -6.12 -10.04
N LEU A 53 -24.78 -6.06 -8.78
CA LEU A 53 -24.10 -6.72 -7.67
C LEU A 53 -24.01 -8.21 -8.07
N THR A 54 -22.84 -8.63 -8.51
CA THR A 54 -22.57 -10.05 -8.79
C THR A 54 -22.72 -10.80 -7.48
N LYS A 55 -23.63 -11.79 -7.45
CA LYS A 55 -23.76 -12.69 -6.30
C LYS A 55 -22.38 -13.21 -5.90
N PRO A 56 -22.05 -13.27 -4.60
CA PRO A 56 -20.77 -13.80 -4.16
C PRO A 56 -20.60 -15.21 -4.73
N LYS A 57 -19.50 -15.41 -5.45
CA LYS A 57 -19.14 -16.69 -6.05
C LYS A 57 -19.04 -17.74 -4.94
N PRO A 58 -19.65 -18.96 -5.08
CA PRO A 58 -19.52 -19.98 -4.08
C PRO A 58 -18.04 -20.30 -3.82
N LYS A 59 -17.63 -20.27 -2.56
CA LYS A 59 -16.25 -20.61 -2.15
C LYS A 59 -15.98 -22.06 -2.53
N SER A 60 -14.81 -22.32 -3.09
CA SER A 60 -14.34 -23.68 -3.35
C SER A 60 -14.33 -24.49 -2.05
N THR A 61 -14.84 -25.70 -2.09
CA THR A 61 -14.78 -26.66 -0.97
C THR A 61 -13.40 -27.32 -0.85
N VAL A 62 -12.53 -27.15 -1.84
CA VAL A 62 -11.17 -27.70 -1.83
C VAL A 62 -10.31 -26.89 -0.87
N LYS A 63 -9.70 -27.57 0.12
CA LYS A 63 -8.71 -26.94 1.01
C LYS A 63 -7.51 -26.53 0.17
N PRO A 64 -7.11 -25.25 0.18
CA PRO A 64 -6.00 -24.81 -0.65
C PRO A 64 -4.68 -25.42 -0.18
N THR A 65 -3.91 -25.95 -1.12
CA THR A 65 -2.54 -26.41 -0.89
C THR A 65 -1.53 -25.28 -1.10
N THR A 66 -1.86 -24.32 -1.98
CA THR A 66 -1.04 -23.12 -2.24
C THR A 66 -1.80 -21.86 -1.82
N VAL A 67 -1.14 -21.00 -1.09
CA VAL A 67 -1.66 -19.68 -0.72
C VAL A 67 -0.74 -18.61 -1.30
N VAL A 68 -1.28 -17.74 -2.13
CA VAL A 68 -0.58 -16.55 -2.62
C VAL A 68 -0.97 -15.36 -1.76
N ALA A 69 0.01 -14.66 -1.19
CA ALA A 69 -0.21 -13.41 -0.47
C ALA A 69 0.31 -12.24 -1.31
N LEU A 70 -0.61 -11.36 -1.72
CA LEU A 70 -0.28 -10.16 -2.49
C LEU A 70 0.00 -9.02 -1.51
N THR A 71 1.24 -8.57 -1.45
CA THR A 71 1.69 -7.54 -0.50
C THR A 71 2.15 -6.29 -1.24
N PHE A 72 1.81 -5.11 -0.73
CA PHE A 72 2.07 -3.81 -1.33
C PHE A 72 2.77 -2.93 -0.30
N ASP A 73 4.00 -2.50 -0.59
CA ASP A 73 4.89 -1.80 0.34
C ASP A 73 4.89 -0.28 0.11
N ASP A 74 5.33 0.49 1.10
CA ASP A 74 5.59 1.94 1.10
C ASP A 74 4.37 2.86 1.15
N GLY A 75 3.16 2.34 1.15
CA GLY A 75 1.97 3.19 1.15
C GLY A 75 1.89 4.15 -0.06
N ASP A 76 2.38 3.75 -1.24
CA ASP A 76 2.30 4.56 -2.45
C ASP A 76 0.84 4.88 -2.82
N ARG A 77 0.60 6.08 -3.36
CA ARG A 77 -0.75 6.51 -3.75
C ARG A 77 -1.44 5.61 -4.77
N SER A 78 -0.67 4.89 -5.59
CA SER A 78 -1.20 3.93 -6.57
C SER A 78 -1.83 2.70 -5.93
N HIS A 79 -1.58 2.45 -4.64
CA HIS A 79 -2.20 1.34 -3.90
C HIS A 79 -3.72 1.47 -3.81
N ALA A 80 -4.28 2.69 -3.85
CA ALA A 80 -5.72 2.89 -3.96
C ALA A 80 -6.30 2.29 -5.26
N MET A 81 -5.52 2.27 -6.36
CA MET A 81 -5.89 1.59 -7.59
C MET A 81 -5.65 0.09 -7.49
N ALA A 82 -4.54 -0.35 -6.90
CA ALA A 82 -4.25 -1.77 -6.67
C ALA A 82 -5.37 -2.44 -5.87
N ALA A 83 -5.86 -1.81 -4.81
CA ALA A 83 -6.98 -2.30 -4.01
C ALA A 83 -8.24 -2.51 -4.86
N ARG A 84 -8.62 -1.52 -5.68
CA ARG A 84 -9.77 -1.64 -6.60
C ARG A 84 -9.59 -2.76 -7.63
N LEU A 85 -8.37 -3.00 -8.11
CA LEU A 85 -8.09 -4.14 -8.99
C LEU A 85 -8.31 -5.47 -8.27
N LEU A 86 -7.82 -5.60 -7.03
CA LEU A 86 -8.04 -6.78 -6.20
C LEU A 86 -9.54 -7.04 -5.96
N GLU A 87 -10.27 -6.00 -5.58
CA GLU A 87 -11.73 -6.06 -5.34
C GLU A 87 -12.51 -6.55 -6.58
N ARG A 88 -12.12 -6.12 -7.79
CA ARG A 88 -12.73 -6.55 -9.05
C ARG A 88 -12.75 -8.08 -9.20
N TYR A 89 -11.74 -8.74 -8.69
CA TYR A 89 -11.61 -10.20 -8.74
C TYR A 89 -11.99 -10.91 -7.44
N GLY A 90 -12.53 -10.17 -6.46
CA GLY A 90 -12.87 -10.71 -5.14
C GLY A 90 -11.65 -11.13 -4.32
N LEU A 91 -10.48 -10.57 -4.63
CA LEU A 91 -9.21 -10.85 -3.96
C LEU A 91 -8.92 -9.81 -2.88
N ARG A 92 -8.07 -10.18 -1.93
CA ARG A 92 -7.57 -9.28 -0.88
C ARG A 92 -6.05 -9.29 -0.85
N GLY A 93 -5.46 -8.17 -0.46
CA GLY A 93 -4.02 -8.00 -0.29
C GLY A 93 -3.67 -7.43 1.08
N THR A 94 -2.38 -7.44 1.39
CA THR A 94 -1.78 -6.80 2.57
C THR A 94 -1.07 -5.53 2.12
N PHE A 95 -1.40 -4.40 2.74
CA PHE A 95 -0.80 -3.10 2.45
C PHE A 95 0.05 -2.67 3.63
N TYR A 96 1.36 -2.71 3.44
CA TYR A 96 2.35 -2.24 4.41
C TYR A 96 2.61 -0.76 4.20
N VAL A 97 2.37 0.03 5.22
CA VAL A 97 2.41 1.49 5.11
C VAL A 97 3.34 2.10 6.15
N ASN A 98 4.02 3.18 5.76
CA ASN A 98 4.81 4.01 6.66
C ASN A 98 3.88 5.04 7.27
N SER A 99 3.64 4.98 8.58
CA SER A 99 2.66 5.86 9.25
C SER A 99 3.04 7.34 9.15
N GLY A 100 4.34 7.65 9.12
CA GLY A 100 4.85 9.01 8.98
C GLY A 100 4.73 9.59 7.57
N ASP A 101 4.45 8.77 6.55
CA ASP A 101 4.34 9.21 5.16
C ASP A 101 2.89 9.46 4.71
N LEU A 102 1.91 9.05 5.50
CA LEU A 102 0.50 9.20 5.12
C LEU A 102 0.13 10.67 4.87
N GLY A 103 -0.40 10.93 3.67
CA GLY A 103 -0.79 12.26 3.21
C GLY A 103 0.33 13.07 2.55
N LYS A 104 1.57 12.60 2.55
CA LYS A 104 2.67 13.23 1.80
C LYS A 104 2.46 13.09 0.29
N LYS A 105 3.15 13.92 -0.49
CA LYS A 105 3.12 13.85 -1.96
C LYS A 105 3.52 12.45 -2.45
N GLY A 106 2.69 11.84 -3.29
CA GLY A 106 2.94 10.49 -3.83
C GLY A 106 2.56 9.33 -2.91
N LYS A 107 2.09 9.60 -1.70
CA LYS A 107 1.66 8.57 -0.74
C LYS A 107 0.14 8.52 -0.58
N LEU A 108 -0.36 7.45 0.01
CA LEU A 108 -1.78 7.31 0.36
C LEU A 108 -2.22 8.41 1.33
N THR A 109 -3.38 8.98 1.09
CA THR A 109 -4.07 9.78 2.11
C THR A 109 -4.71 8.88 3.17
N ARG A 110 -4.99 9.42 4.36
CA ARG A 110 -5.74 8.68 5.41
C ARG A 110 -7.10 8.17 4.91
N ALA A 111 -7.81 8.95 4.08
CA ALA A 111 -9.08 8.55 3.50
C ALA A 111 -8.94 7.36 2.52
N GLN A 112 -7.88 7.35 1.69
CA GLN A 112 -7.60 6.23 0.80
C GLN A 112 -7.22 4.95 1.59
N LEU A 113 -6.41 5.08 2.64
CA LEU A 113 -6.05 3.96 3.51
C LEU A 113 -7.29 3.40 4.22
N ALA A 114 -8.17 4.26 4.72
CA ALA A 114 -9.43 3.84 5.33
C ALA A 114 -10.34 3.10 4.34
N ALA A 115 -10.41 3.54 3.07
CA ALA A 115 -11.15 2.85 2.02
C ALA A 115 -10.57 1.45 1.73
N ILE A 116 -9.24 1.31 1.66
CA ILE A 116 -8.54 0.03 1.51
C ILE A 116 -8.90 -0.92 2.67
N ALA A 117 -8.81 -0.45 3.91
CA ALA A 117 -9.17 -1.25 5.08
C ALA A 117 -10.66 -1.64 5.11
N LYS A 118 -11.57 -0.71 4.76
CA LYS A 118 -13.02 -0.94 4.68
C LYS A 118 -13.37 -2.00 3.61
N ALA A 119 -12.62 -2.07 2.52
CA ALA A 119 -12.77 -3.10 1.50
C ALA A 119 -12.30 -4.49 1.96
N GLY A 120 -11.75 -4.60 3.17
CA GLY A 120 -11.34 -5.85 3.81
C GLY A 120 -9.91 -6.28 3.47
N HIS A 121 -9.09 -5.37 2.93
CA HIS A 121 -7.66 -5.58 2.83
C HIS A 121 -6.99 -5.46 4.20
N GLU A 122 -5.85 -6.11 4.37
CA GLU A 122 -5.04 -5.98 5.57
C GLU A 122 -4.18 -4.71 5.49
N ILE A 123 -4.10 -3.99 6.62
CA ILE A 123 -3.11 -2.94 6.83
C ILE A 123 -2.05 -3.48 7.76
N GLY A 124 -0.79 -3.43 7.34
CA GLY A 124 0.39 -3.80 8.10
C GLY A 124 1.35 -2.63 8.28
N GLY A 125 2.30 -2.74 9.21
CA GLY A 125 3.30 -1.72 9.49
C GLY A 125 4.56 -1.87 8.62
N HIS A 126 5.27 -0.73 8.42
CA HIS A 126 6.49 -0.67 7.60
C HIS A 126 7.50 0.39 8.12
N THR A 127 7.59 0.55 9.43
CA THR A 127 8.28 1.65 10.14
C THR A 127 7.67 3.04 9.89
N VAL A 128 8.08 4.02 10.68
CA VAL A 128 7.51 5.37 10.59
C VAL A 128 7.88 6.03 9.26
N ASN A 129 9.19 6.00 8.88
CA ASN A 129 9.74 6.75 7.74
C ASN A 129 10.56 5.87 6.78
N HIS A 130 10.30 4.55 6.75
CA HIS A 130 10.99 3.60 5.88
C HIS A 130 12.50 3.48 6.18
N GLU A 131 12.88 3.49 7.46
CA GLU A 131 14.26 3.35 7.88
C GLU A 131 14.81 1.93 7.58
N ARG A 132 16.08 1.85 7.14
CA ARG A 132 16.80 0.58 7.05
C ARG A 132 17.20 0.14 8.46
N LEU A 133 16.48 -0.84 9.00
CA LEU A 133 16.59 -1.22 10.41
C LEU A 133 18.01 -1.69 10.79
N THR A 134 18.73 -2.39 9.90
CA THR A 134 20.10 -2.84 10.16
C THR A 134 21.14 -1.72 10.27
N ASP A 135 20.77 -0.49 9.94
CA ASP A 135 21.65 0.69 10.11
C ASP A 135 21.38 1.41 11.46
N LEU A 136 20.38 0.93 12.23
CA LEU A 136 19.94 1.49 13.49
C LEU A 136 20.35 0.60 14.66
N GLY A 137 20.54 1.21 15.85
CA GLY A 137 20.70 0.49 17.10
C GLY A 137 19.38 -0.23 17.54
N PRO A 138 19.48 -1.23 18.44
CA PRO A 138 18.30 -2.01 18.86
C PRO A 138 17.15 -1.16 19.40
N ASP A 139 17.45 -0.12 20.18
CA ASP A 139 16.43 0.79 20.76
C ASP A 139 15.76 1.63 19.68
N GLU A 140 16.50 2.13 18.70
CA GLU A 140 15.96 2.88 17.56
C GLU A 140 15.09 1.99 16.66
N GLN A 141 15.52 0.73 16.44
CA GLN A 141 14.70 -0.26 15.73
C GLN A 141 13.36 -0.46 16.44
N ALA A 142 13.39 -0.69 17.75
CA ALA A 142 12.19 -0.86 18.55
C ALA A 142 11.31 0.40 18.53
N ALA A 143 11.90 1.57 18.65
CA ALA A 143 11.19 2.84 18.63
C ALA A 143 10.42 3.05 17.33
N THR A 144 11.08 2.90 16.16
CA THR A 144 10.40 3.13 14.86
C THR A 144 9.36 2.05 14.55
N ILE A 145 9.61 0.78 14.89
CA ILE A 145 8.66 -0.34 14.70
C ILE A 145 7.43 -0.19 15.58
N CYS A 146 7.62 0.10 16.89
CA CYS A 146 6.51 0.24 17.84
C CYS A 146 5.69 1.51 17.57
N SER A 147 6.34 2.64 17.28
CA SER A 147 5.66 3.92 17.03
C SER A 147 4.82 3.86 15.76
N ASP A 148 5.33 3.24 14.68
CA ASP A 148 4.55 2.99 13.47
C ASP A 148 3.29 2.19 13.78
N ARG A 149 3.44 1.06 14.47
CA ARG A 149 2.30 0.22 14.83
C ARG A 149 1.31 0.94 15.73
N ARG A 150 1.79 1.69 16.74
CA ARG A 150 0.96 2.48 17.63
C ARG A 150 0.14 3.52 16.87
N ALA A 151 0.76 4.22 15.93
CA ALA A 151 0.09 5.21 15.08
C ALA A 151 -1.02 4.57 14.25
N LEU A 152 -0.77 3.43 13.61
CA LEU A 152 -1.75 2.72 12.79
C LEU A 152 -2.89 2.12 13.63
N LEU A 153 -2.60 1.56 14.81
CA LEU A 153 -3.63 1.11 15.77
C LEU A 153 -4.49 2.29 16.26
N GLY A 154 -3.87 3.44 16.55
CA GLY A 154 -4.57 4.68 16.94
C GLY A 154 -5.49 5.22 15.87
N MET A 155 -5.25 4.90 14.59
CA MET A 155 -6.17 5.19 13.47
C MET A 155 -7.30 4.15 13.36
N GLY A 156 -7.37 3.14 14.23
CA GLY A 156 -8.42 2.11 14.25
C GLY A 156 -8.14 0.87 13.39
N TYR A 157 -6.94 0.72 12.83
CA TYR A 157 -6.60 -0.47 12.02
C TYR A 157 -6.22 -1.66 12.90
N ARG A 158 -6.47 -2.86 12.40
CA ARG A 158 -6.11 -4.15 13.04
C ARG A 158 -4.71 -4.58 12.60
N VAL A 159 -3.67 -3.91 13.03
CA VAL A 159 -2.29 -4.12 12.58
C VAL A 159 -1.69 -5.36 13.25
N ARG A 160 -1.52 -6.43 12.48
CA ARG A 160 -1.02 -7.72 12.96
C ARG A 160 0.32 -8.12 12.35
N THR A 161 0.64 -7.62 11.16
CA THR A 161 1.84 -8.02 10.43
C THR A 161 2.71 -6.83 10.06
N PHE A 162 3.99 -7.10 9.84
CA PHE A 162 5.02 -6.11 9.55
C PHE A 162 5.79 -6.52 8.30
N ALA A 163 6.32 -5.56 7.55
CA ALA A 163 7.33 -5.78 6.54
C ALA A 163 8.58 -4.97 6.89
N TYR A 164 9.74 -5.61 6.84
CA TYR A 164 11.00 -4.92 7.05
C TYR A 164 11.34 -4.07 5.81
N PRO A 165 11.56 -2.74 5.95
CA PRO A 165 12.04 -1.93 4.85
C PRO A 165 13.31 -2.51 4.23
N TYR A 166 13.38 -2.53 2.88
CA TYR A 166 14.47 -3.14 2.11
C TYR A 166 14.65 -4.66 2.35
N GLY A 167 13.79 -5.31 3.13
CA GLY A 167 14.02 -6.66 3.63
C GLY A 167 15.16 -6.74 4.66
N ALA A 168 15.67 -5.60 5.12
CA ALA A 168 16.81 -5.53 6.05
C ALA A 168 16.37 -5.92 7.46
N VAL A 169 16.86 -7.07 7.93
CA VAL A 169 16.47 -7.67 9.20
C VAL A 169 17.66 -8.35 9.88
N ASP A 170 17.82 -8.10 11.17
CA ASP A 170 18.74 -8.77 12.09
C ASP A 170 18.01 -9.37 13.30
N ALA A 171 18.74 -9.83 14.30
CA ALA A 171 18.17 -10.45 15.48
C ALA A 171 17.36 -9.46 16.32
N SER A 172 17.85 -8.23 16.48
CA SER A 172 17.19 -7.18 17.26
C SER A 172 15.92 -6.67 16.59
N ALA A 173 15.92 -6.46 15.26
CA ALA A 173 14.72 -6.08 14.50
C ALA A 173 13.61 -7.15 14.58
N ARG A 174 13.97 -8.45 14.51
CA ARG A 174 13.00 -9.54 14.72
C ARG A 174 12.43 -9.53 16.13
N GLN A 175 13.28 -9.30 17.14
CA GLN A 175 12.84 -9.21 18.52
C GLN A 175 11.93 -8.01 18.72
N ALA A 176 12.32 -6.83 18.21
CA ALA A 176 11.51 -5.61 18.25
C ALA A 176 10.12 -5.82 17.60
N ALA A 177 10.04 -6.44 16.42
CA ALA A 177 8.76 -6.73 15.77
C ALA A 177 7.86 -7.62 16.66
N ARG A 178 8.45 -8.63 17.33
CA ARG A 178 7.73 -9.50 18.27
C ARG A 178 7.23 -8.72 19.48
N ASP A 179 8.09 -7.93 20.09
CA ASP A 179 7.83 -7.19 21.33
C ASP A 179 6.84 -6.05 21.09
N CYS A 180 6.92 -5.36 19.94
CA CYS A 180 5.93 -4.38 19.51
C CYS A 180 4.55 -4.98 19.22
N GLY A 181 4.40 -6.32 19.31
CA GLY A 181 3.11 -7.00 19.25
C GLY A 181 2.66 -7.44 17.86
N TYR A 182 3.55 -7.44 16.86
CA TYR A 182 3.24 -8.08 15.58
C TYR A 182 3.15 -9.61 15.73
N ASN A 183 2.31 -10.25 14.92
CA ASN A 183 2.17 -11.71 14.90
C ASN A 183 3.12 -12.36 13.88
N ALA A 184 3.49 -11.60 12.87
CA ALA A 184 4.39 -12.05 11.81
C ALA A 184 5.10 -10.87 11.16
N ALA A 185 6.25 -11.14 10.53
CA ALA A 185 6.96 -10.15 9.74
C ALA A 185 7.57 -10.78 8.47
N ARG A 186 7.63 -9.98 7.39
CA ARG A 186 8.10 -10.39 6.07
C ARG A 186 9.40 -9.65 5.72
N THR A 187 10.36 -10.40 5.20
CA THR A 187 11.56 -9.89 4.54
C THR A 187 11.41 -9.92 3.01
N ILE A 188 12.46 -9.59 2.27
CA ILE A 188 12.53 -9.67 0.80
C ILE A 188 13.56 -10.71 0.39
N GLY A 189 13.22 -11.51 -0.62
CA GLY A 189 14.08 -12.58 -1.14
C GLY A 189 13.97 -13.89 -0.36
N GLY A 190 14.85 -14.84 -0.67
CA GLY A 190 14.94 -16.15 -0.03
C GLY A 190 14.03 -17.23 -0.65
N ILE A 191 13.10 -16.89 -1.54
CA ILE A 191 12.38 -17.84 -2.41
C ILE A 191 13.01 -17.80 -3.80
N ALA A 192 13.36 -18.96 -4.33
CA ALA A 192 14.04 -19.08 -5.62
C ALA A 192 13.14 -18.69 -6.79
N THR A 193 13.63 -17.78 -7.65
CA THR A 193 12.96 -17.32 -8.87
C THR A 193 13.25 -18.18 -10.08
N LYS A 194 14.38 -18.91 -10.07
CA LYS A 194 14.82 -19.82 -11.14
C LYS A 194 14.78 -21.28 -10.65
N PRO A 195 14.65 -22.26 -11.56
CA PRO A 195 14.76 -23.67 -11.20
C PRO A 195 16.12 -23.98 -10.57
N CYS A 196 16.10 -24.68 -9.43
CA CYS A 196 17.30 -25.18 -8.75
C CYS A 196 16.89 -26.38 -7.88
N GLY A 197 17.75 -27.38 -7.79
CA GLY A 197 17.51 -28.57 -6.94
C GLY A 197 17.51 -28.19 -5.46
N GLY A 198 16.44 -28.58 -4.73
CA GLY A 198 16.35 -28.36 -3.30
C GLY A 198 16.09 -26.93 -2.84
N CYS A 199 15.85 -26.00 -3.77
CA CYS A 199 15.57 -24.60 -3.41
C CYS A 199 14.18 -24.41 -2.86
N VAL A 200 14.05 -23.48 -1.92
CA VAL A 200 12.76 -23.03 -1.41
C VAL A 200 12.01 -22.27 -2.52
N VAL A 201 10.83 -22.75 -2.88
CA VAL A 201 9.96 -22.16 -3.90
C VAL A 201 8.67 -21.57 -3.34
N ALA A 202 8.38 -21.88 -2.07
CA ALA A 202 7.33 -21.31 -1.24
C ALA A 202 7.70 -21.51 0.23
N GLU A 203 7.15 -20.74 1.14
CA GLU A 203 7.19 -21.03 2.57
C GLU A 203 6.27 -22.22 2.87
N PRO A 204 6.52 -22.98 3.94
CA PRO A 204 5.51 -23.90 4.46
C PRO A 204 4.15 -23.20 4.63
N ALA A 205 3.05 -23.96 4.53
CA ALA A 205 1.70 -23.40 4.71
C ALA A 205 1.53 -22.68 6.06
N ARG A 206 2.32 -23.07 7.06
CA ARG A 206 2.55 -22.35 8.31
C ARG A 206 4.04 -22.04 8.40
N PRO A 207 4.48 -20.81 8.15
CA PRO A 207 5.90 -20.46 8.20
C PRO A 207 6.50 -20.74 9.59
N GLU A 208 7.59 -21.47 9.64
CA GLU A 208 8.33 -21.72 10.88
C GLU A 208 9.00 -20.46 11.40
N ARG A 209 9.59 -19.69 10.47
CA ARG A 209 10.23 -18.40 10.76
C ARG A 209 9.23 -17.26 10.57
N VAL A 210 8.19 -17.23 11.40
CA VAL A 210 7.06 -16.31 11.25
C VAL A 210 7.44 -14.82 11.27
N TYR A 211 8.60 -14.46 11.86
CA TYR A 211 9.15 -13.09 11.83
C TYR A 211 10.21 -12.88 10.74
N GLU A 212 10.26 -13.75 9.75
CA GLU A 212 11.19 -13.67 8.63
C GLU A 212 10.64 -14.40 7.40
N ILE A 213 9.36 -14.16 7.10
CA ILE A 213 8.66 -14.76 5.96
C ILE A 213 9.32 -14.27 4.66
N ARG A 214 9.75 -15.20 3.82
CA ARG A 214 10.50 -14.94 2.58
C ARG A 214 9.58 -14.63 1.40
N THR A 215 10.16 -14.00 0.36
CA THR A 215 9.50 -13.72 -0.93
C THR A 215 10.42 -14.12 -2.08
N PRO A 216 9.93 -14.19 -3.34
CA PRO A 216 10.81 -14.31 -4.51
C PRO A 216 11.72 -13.10 -4.76
N GLY A 217 11.48 -12.00 -4.09
CA GLY A 217 12.02 -10.67 -4.33
C GLY A 217 10.88 -9.69 -4.56
N SER A 218 11.22 -8.43 -4.84
CA SER A 218 10.24 -7.44 -5.27
C SER A 218 9.86 -7.65 -6.73
N VAL A 219 8.62 -7.30 -7.08
CA VAL A 219 8.20 -7.20 -8.48
C VAL A 219 8.74 -5.89 -9.04
N HIS A 220 9.41 -5.96 -10.19
CA HIS A 220 10.02 -4.86 -10.90
C HIS A 220 9.29 -4.58 -12.24
N ASP A 221 9.63 -3.48 -12.90
CA ASP A 221 9.02 -3.06 -14.17
C ASP A 221 9.33 -4.01 -15.35
N ASP A 222 10.40 -4.78 -15.24
CA ASP A 222 10.80 -5.86 -16.15
C ASP A 222 10.17 -7.22 -15.79
N THR A 223 9.57 -7.37 -14.62
CA THR A 223 8.93 -8.63 -14.20
C THR A 223 7.69 -8.90 -15.06
N SER A 224 7.79 -9.90 -15.91
CA SER A 224 6.73 -10.24 -16.84
C SER A 224 5.54 -10.96 -16.19
N LEU A 225 4.36 -10.87 -16.82
CA LEU A 225 3.19 -11.66 -16.44
C LEU A 225 3.50 -13.16 -16.40
N ALA A 226 4.29 -13.65 -17.36
CA ALA A 226 4.68 -15.06 -17.42
C ALA A 226 5.55 -15.46 -16.25
N GLU A 227 6.40 -14.57 -15.78
CA GLU A 227 7.27 -14.80 -14.64
C GLU A 227 6.48 -14.86 -13.33
N MET A 228 5.61 -13.91 -13.05
CA MET A 228 4.73 -13.98 -11.87
C MET A 228 3.88 -15.25 -11.84
N LYS A 229 3.35 -15.66 -13.01
CA LYS A 229 2.63 -16.94 -13.15
C LYS A 229 3.53 -18.15 -12.83
N ARG A 230 4.79 -18.13 -13.28
CA ARG A 230 5.76 -19.22 -12.99
C ARG A 230 6.02 -19.38 -11.49
N TYR A 231 6.11 -18.29 -10.73
CA TYR A 231 6.28 -18.39 -9.28
C TYR A 231 5.14 -19.19 -8.65
N VAL A 232 3.88 -18.87 -9.00
CA VAL A 232 2.71 -19.57 -8.48
C VAL A 232 2.69 -21.03 -8.94
N ILE A 233 2.90 -21.30 -10.25
CA ILE A 233 2.88 -22.67 -10.80
C ILE A 233 3.96 -23.54 -10.14
N ARG A 234 5.15 -22.97 -9.89
CA ARG A 234 6.22 -23.70 -9.21
C ARG A 234 5.88 -24.05 -7.77
N ALA A 235 5.25 -23.12 -7.04
CA ALA A 235 4.77 -23.44 -5.70
C ALA A 235 3.74 -24.57 -5.74
N GLU A 236 2.78 -24.53 -6.67
CA GLU A 236 1.79 -25.60 -6.86
C GLU A 236 2.42 -26.96 -7.18
N GLN A 237 3.42 -26.98 -8.05
CA GLN A 237 4.12 -28.21 -8.50
C GLN A 237 5.03 -28.81 -7.43
N ASN A 238 5.41 -28.02 -6.41
CA ASN A 238 6.30 -28.45 -5.31
C ASN A 238 5.55 -28.58 -3.98
N GLY A 239 4.30 -29.04 -4.00
CA GLY A 239 3.52 -29.32 -2.80
C GLY A 239 2.77 -28.13 -2.19
N GLY A 240 2.86 -26.97 -2.81
CA GLY A 240 2.15 -25.76 -2.35
C GLY A 240 2.90 -25.00 -1.27
N GLY A 241 2.14 -24.39 -0.35
CA GLY A 241 2.63 -23.56 0.73
C GLY A 241 2.26 -22.09 0.58
N LEU A 242 2.93 -21.20 1.32
CA LEU A 242 2.71 -19.76 1.27
C LEU A 242 3.72 -19.09 0.32
N LEU A 243 3.21 -18.39 -0.67
CA LEU A 243 3.99 -17.60 -1.63
C LEU A 243 3.60 -16.11 -1.51
N PRO A 244 4.33 -15.30 -0.74
CA PRO A 244 4.14 -13.86 -0.74
C PRO A 244 4.79 -13.25 -1.99
N LEU A 245 4.09 -12.30 -2.63
CA LEU A 245 4.61 -11.48 -3.72
C LEU A 245 4.62 -10.01 -3.27
N ALA A 246 5.78 -9.36 -3.38
CA ALA A 246 5.97 -7.99 -2.95
C ALA A 246 5.90 -7.02 -4.13
N PHE A 247 4.93 -6.13 -4.09
CA PHE A 247 4.69 -5.04 -5.03
C PHE A 247 4.95 -3.70 -4.34
N HIS A 248 5.31 -2.69 -5.13
CA HIS A 248 5.43 -1.31 -4.67
C HIS A 248 4.49 -0.42 -5.50
N MET A 249 4.97 0.26 -6.53
CA MET A 249 4.15 1.12 -7.36
C MET A 249 3.34 0.35 -8.40
N VAL A 250 2.12 0.82 -8.67
CA VAL A 250 1.27 0.29 -9.76
C VAL A 250 0.91 1.43 -10.71
N CYS A 251 1.34 1.36 -11.97
CA CYS A 251 1.12 2.46 -12.89
C CYS A 251 0.94 2.03 -14.35
N ALA A 252 0.44 2.94 -15.17
CA ALA A 252 0.22 2.67 -16.59
C ALA A 252 1.54 2.61 -17.37
N LYS A 253 2.52 3.50 -17.06
CA LYS A 253 3.78 3.63 -17.77
C LYS A 253 4.81 4.43 -16.94
N GLY A 254 6.07 3.95 -16.90
CA GLY A 254 7.22 4.79 -16.52
C GLY A 254 7.31 5.22 -15.05
N CYS A 255 6.97 4.34 -14.10
CA CYS A 255 7.01 4.68 -12.66
C CYS A 255 8.32 4.28 -11.95
N GLY A 256 9.34 3.89 -12.67
CA GLY A 256 10.61 3.42 -12.11
C GLY A 256 10.65 1.91 -11.87
N SER A 257 11.83 1.42 -11.47
CA SER A 257 12.13 -0.01 -11.43
C SER A 257 11.26 -0.82 -10.47
N TYR A 258 10.88 -0.25 -9.31
CA TYR A 258 10.00 -0.91 -8.33
C TYR A 258 8.53 -0.70 -8.69
N SER A 259 8.14 -1.00 -9.93
CA SER A 259 6.76 -0.82 -10.36
C SER A 259 6.23 -2.03 -11.15
N VAL A 260 4.92 -2.18 -11.17
CA VAL A 260 4.22 -3.11 -12.06
C VAL A 260 3.23 -2.33 -12.93
N ARG A 261 3.17 -2.67 -14.22
CA ARG A 261 2.17 -2.04 -15.10
C ARG A 261 0.77 -2.46 -14.69
N THR A 262 -0.14 -1.50 -14.60
CA THR A 262 -1.55 -1.74 -14.25
C THR A 262 -2.17 -2.88 -15.05
N LYS A 263 -1.94 -2.91 -16.38
CA LYS A 263 -2.43 -3.97 -17.27
C LYS A 263 -1.86 -5.34 -16.91
N VAL A 264 -0.57 -5.41 -16.56
CA VAL A 264 0.09 -6.68 -16.20
C VAL A 264 -0.45 -7.18 -14.86
N LEU A 265 -0.60 -6.31 -13.88
CA LEU A 265 -1.22 -6.66 -12.59
C LEU A 265 -2.66 -7.13 -12.78
N ASP A 266 -3.49 -6.40 -13.54
CA ASP A 266 -4.87 -6.77 -13.82
C ASP A 266 -4.99 -8.17 -14.47
N GLN A 267 -4.16 -8.44 -15.48
CA GLN A 267 -4.09 -9.76 -16.11
C GLN A 267 -3.63 -10.87 -15.16
N PHE A 268 -2.67 -10.56 -14.28
CA PHE A 268 -2.21 -11.50 -13.27
C PHE A 268 -3.29 -11.82 -12.25
N LEU A 269 -3.98 -10.81 -11.73
CA LEU A 269 -5.07 -10.98 -10.76
C LEU A 269 -6.24 -11.76 -11.37
N GLY A 270 -6.63 -11.45 -12.61
CA GLY A 270 -7.66 -12.19 -13.33
C GLY A 270 -7.31 -13.66 -13.49
N TRP A 271 -6.07 -13.96 -13.89
CA TRP A 271 -5.58 -15.33 -13.98
C TRP A 271 -5.55 -16.01 -12.61
N LEU A 272 -5.04 -15.35 -11.59
CA LEU A 272 -4.91 -15.88 -10.24
C LEU A 272 -6.27 -16.24 -9.63
N ALA A 273 -7.30 -15.41 -9.85
CA ALA A 273 -8.67 -15.69 -9.41
C ALA A 273 -9.27 -16.97 -10.01
N THR A 274 -8.75 -17.46 -11.14
CA THR A 274 -9.19 -18.74 -11.72
C THR A 274 -8.55 -19.96 -11.05
N ARG A 275 -7.45 -19.74 -10.30
CA ARG A 275 -6.66 -20.84 -9.70
C ARG A 275 -7.30 -21.44 -8.45
N GLU A 276 -8.29 -20.79 -7.86
CA GLU A 276 -8.99 -21.31 -6.67
C GLU A 276 -9.52 -22.73 -6.90
N ARG A 277 -10.00 -23.02 -8.10
CA ARG A 277 -10.48 -24.38 -8.48
C ARG A 277 -9.37 -25.41 -8.54
N ARG A 278 -8.10 -24.99 -8.57
CA ARG A 278 -6.90 -25.84 -8.58
C ARG A 278 -6.22 -25.93 -7.22
N GLY A 279 -6.88 -25.43 -6.15
CA GLY A 279 -6.33 -25.45 -4.81
C GLY A 279 -5.35 -24.32 -4.51
N THR A 280 -5.37 -23.23 -5.30
CA THR A 280 -4.58 -22.02 -4.99
C THR A 280 -5.50 -20.90 -4.52
N ALA A 281 -5.35 -20.47 -3.28
CA ALA A 281 -6.14 -19.37 -2.70
C ALA A 281 -5.29 -18.12 -2.58
N VAL A 282 -5.95 -16.95 -2.63
CA VAL A 282 -5.33 -15.67 -2.25
C VAL A 282 -5.78 -15.32 -0.84
N ARG A 283 -4.82 -15.02 0.05
CA ARG A 283 -5.08 -14.63 1.45
C ARG A 283 -4.14 -13.48 1.84
N THR A 284 -4.54 -12.71 2.83
CA THR A 284 -3.63 -11.75 3.47
C THR A 284 -2.60 -12.49 4.34
N ILE A 285 -1.49 -11.84 4.65
CA ILE A 285 -0.49 -12.44 5.56
C ILE A 285 -1.12 -12.73 6.93
N ALA A 286 -1.94 -11.81 7.45
CA ALA A 286 -2.63 -12.00 8.71
C ALA A 286 -3.66 -13.14 8.69
N ASP A 287 -4.29 -13.44 7.56
CA ASP A 287 -5.19 -14.60 7.44
C ASP A 287 -4.42 -15.92 7.51
N VAL A 288 -3.17 -15.94 7.01
CA VAL A 288 -2.31 -17.14 7.04
C VAL A 288 -1.68 -17.33 8.41
N THR A 289 -1.14 -16.26 8.99
CA THR A 289 -0.40 -16.34 10.26
C THR A 289 -1.31 -16.31 11.49
N GLY A 290 -2.53 -15.80 11.33
CA GLY A 290 -3.54 -15.75 12.39
C GLY A 290 -3.19 -14.77 13.52
N GLY A 291 -3.70 -15.10 14.71
CA GLY A 291 -3.44 -14.37 15.94
C GLY A 291 -4.38 -13.18 16.17
N LYS A 292 -4.45 -12.75 17.43
CA LYS A 292 -5.20 -11.57 17.87
C LYS A 292 -4.36 -10.32 17.67
N VAL A 293 -4.97 -9.15 17.59
CA VAL A 293 -4.28 -7.87 17.74
C VAL A 293 -3.75 -7.79 19.16
N ARG A 294 -2.43 -7.75 19.33
CA ARG A 294 -1.76 -7.63 20.63
C ARG A 294 -1.54 -6.14 20.95
N PRO A 295 -1.46 -5.75 22.21
CA PRO A 295 -1.10 -4.38 22.58
C PRO A 295 0.33 -4.05 22.12
N VAL A 296 0.62 -2.76 21.94
CA VAL A 296 2.00 -2.26 21.86
C VAL A 296 2.41 -1.95 23.31
N PRO A 297 3.61 -2.36 23.76
CA PRO A 297 4.12 -1.96 25.06
C PRO A 297 4.09 -0.44 25.24
N ALA A 298 3.86 0.02 26.48
CA ALA A 298 4.08 1.42 26.81
C ALA A 298 5.54 1.80 26.48
N GLU A 299 5.78 3.04 26.09
CA GLU A 299 7.14 3.54 25.97
C GLU A 299 7.76 3.48 27.36
N SER A 300 8.91 2.81 27.50
CA SER A 300 9.72 2.95 28.68
C SER A 300 10.18 4.41 28.71
N VAL A 301 9.55 5.21 29.55
CA VAL A 301 10.08 6.52 29.92
C VAL A 301 11.36 6.22 30.67
N THR A 302 12.49 6.17 29.96
CA THR A 302 13.79 6.21 30.64
C THR A 302 13.92 7.61 31.25
N PRO A 303 14.12 7.72 32.56
CA PRO A 303 14.19 9.01 33.25
C PRO A 303 15.41 9.82 32.78
#